data_703eb6ea62609fcb2887cf6ac8f69e6c
#
_entry.id   703eb6ea62609fcb2887cf6ac8f69e6c
#
_cell.length_a   1.000
_cell.length_b   1.000
_cell.length_c   1.000
_cell.angle_alpha   90.00
_cell.angle_beta   90.00
_cell.angle_gamma   90.00
#
_symmetry.space_group_name_H-M   'P 1'
#
loop_
_entity.id
_entity.type
_entity.pdbx_description
1 polymer ?
#
loop_
_entity_poly.entity_id
_entity_poly.type
_entity_poly.pdbx_seq_one_letter_code
_entity_poly.pdbx_strand_id
1 'polypeptide(L)'
;MDRLLHMKKTKWLLVFILGWWTIALFATGTVLPDSMVTEDKVYEYTFSDTPLAERIMAELRKQGKQVSYELDMTEGDLYYNTGRFIMGTRFYKSALSARAVKQDATKKMKLLHRLISCYDGLYDEEEKSKTIRQLIHEAKLANDMGMESIALFYLGKSLHEQDSKERGYAYMLQALRIMEKSHYDHKYDNLRADYNDLLICYERDKKHKEAFKILNKLEKYLDAKNPGETDMEGLYEQERCKWLAHRAVVCSKLGMTKEAAEAYHEFNKMGSINRRYAYLIVPYLLGQHKYHEVLELCKQREQEMQDRKDTVNLYMSSTLKFYGMAYRGLRLYDKAANYFERLSVLRDSLRIRELQSSSQELAFIYDVKDKEAQIANQRWALIITIGFGVALIIVGGILGYNYHTIKKKNITLVTNVKEAMKYKEELERQNLNTLSSTMTQHTEEEDMDKRLFEEIRSKIIGEKFFLDNTFSRKTLMNEFNIPANKFAGLFRQFTGKTFSEYINDLRIEYVAELLLTGKYKNVEELLKDCSFISSTSLYRLFTKRYGMTPQKFLQNARFVK
;
A
#
# COMPACT_ATOMS: atom_id res chain seq x y z
N MET A 1 -46.16 18.92 -0.85
CA MET A 1 -45.21 18.05 -1.62
C MET A 1 -43.75 18.27 -1.20
N ASP A 2 -43.38 19.42 -0.62
CA ASP A 2 -41.98 19.72 -0.22
C ASP A 2 -41.50 19.04 1.10
N ARG A 3 -42.41 18.70 2.01
CA ARG A 3 -42.02 17.99 3.26
C ARG A 3 -41.58 16.53 3.05
N LEU A 4 -42.07 15.85 2.01
CA LEU A 4 -41.71 14.47 1.67
C LEU A 4 -40.36 14.33 0.97
N LEU A 5 -39.91 15.38 0.28
CA LEU A 5 -38.57 15.41 -0.35
C LEU A 5 -37.46 15.67 0.67
N HIS A 6 -37.75 16.44 1.72
CA HIS A 6 -36.77 16.70 2.79
C HIS A 6 -36.53 15.46 3.67
N MET A 7 -37.57 14.68 3.96
CA MET A 7 -37.45 13.43 4.75
C MET A 7 -36.70 12.31 4.01
N LYS A 8 -36.74 12.25 2.67
CA LYS A 8 -35.94 11.27 1.92
C LYS A 8 -34.45 11.64 1.90
N LYS A 9 -34.09 12.92 1.82
CA LYS A 9 -32.67 13.36 1.83
C LYS A 9 -31.97 13.13 3.17
N THR A 10 -32.67 13.32 4.29
CA THR A 10 -32.10 13.05 5.63
C THR A 10 -31.94 11.57 5.93
N LYS A 11 -32.81 10.68 5.39
CA LYS A 11 -32.63 9.23 5.54
C LYS A 11 -31.41 8.69 4.80
N TRP A 12 -31.07 9.20 3.63
CA TRP A 12 -29.88 8.80 2.89
C TRP A 12 -28.57 9.29 3.55
N LEU A 13 -28.59 10.49 4.15
CA LEU A 13 -27.44 10.98 4.93
C LEU A 13 -27.20 10.16 6.20
N LEU A 14 -28.26 9.74 6.88
CA LEU A 14 -28.17 8.86 8.05
C LEU A 14 -27.68 7.44 7.71
N VAL A 15 -28.08 6.89 6.58
CA VAL A 15 -27.58 5.58 6.09
C VAL A 15 -26.10 5.66 5.72
N PHE A 16 -25.65 6.78 5.14
CA PHE A 16 -24.22 7.01 4.85
C PHE A 16 -23.38 7.16 6.12
N ILE A 17 -23.89 7.88 7.12
CA ILE A 17 -23.19 8.08 8.41
C ILE A 17 -23.17 6.77 9.22
N LEU A 18 -24.28 6.01 9.25
CA LEU A 18 -24.33 4.69 9.91
C LEU A 18 -23.49 3.64 9.19
N GLY A 19 -23.37 3.69 7.86
CA GLY A 19 -22.49 2.82 7.10
C GLY A 19 -20.99 3.07 7.38
N TRP A 20 -20.61 4.31 7.66
CA TRP A 20 -19.24 4.65 8.07
C TRP A 20 -18.94 4.21 9.52
N TRP A 21 -19.93 4.25 10.42
CA TRP A 21 -19.76 3.79 11.80
C TRP A 21 -19.67 2.26 11.91
N THR A 22 -20.36 1.51 11.06
CA THR A 22 -20.25 0.04 11.04
C THR A 22 -18.92 -0.44 10.47
N ILE A 23 -18.31 0.27 9.51
CA ILE A 23 -16.96 -0.03 9.00
C ILE A 23 -15.89 0.28 10.07
N ALA A 24 -16.11 1.27 10.93
CA ALA A 24 -15.19 1.60 12.02
C ALA A 24 -15.26 0.59 13.20
N LEU A 25 -16.38 -0.13 13.39
CA LEU A 25 -16.53 -1.10 14.49
C LEU A 25 -15.92 -2.48 14.20
N PHE A 26 -15.59 -2.84 12.95
CA PHE A 26 -14.93 -4.11 12.62
C PHE A 26 -13.39 -4.04 12.64
N ALA A 27 -12.81 -2.90 12.99
CA ALA A 27 -11.35 -2.69 13.06
C ALA A 27 -10.81 -2.64 14.51
N THR A 28 -11.56 -3.09 15.53
CA THR A 28 -11.04 -3.17 16.91
C THR A 28 -10.33 -4.50 17.14
N GLY A 29 -9.20 -4.73 16.48
CA GLY A 29 -8.11 -5.48 17.08
C GLY A 29 -7.70 -4.69 18.35
N THR A 30 -7.67 -5.35 19.50
CA THR A 30 -7.20 -4.74 20.76
C THR A 30 -5.90 -3.98 20.52
N VAL A 31 -5.95 -2.66 20.67
CA VAL A 31 -4.78 -1.80 20.51
C VAL A 31 -3.75 -2.25 21.54
N LEU A 32 -2.54 -2.59 21.07
CA LEU A 32 -1.46 -2.96 21.98
C LEU A 32 -1.03 -1.71 22.76
N PRO A 33 -0.80 -1.82 24.09
CA PRO A 33 -0.23 -0.73 24.86
C PRO A 33 1.15 -0.33 24.31
N ASP A 34 1.49 0.95 24.32
CA ASP A 34 2.79 1.45 23.81
C ASP A 34 3.99 0.75 24.48
N SER A 35 3.87 0.37 25.74
CA SER A 35 4.90 -0.39 26.46
C SER A 35 5.15 -1.80 25.92
N MET A 36 4.20 -2.34 25.16
CA MET A 36 4.32 -3.64 24.49
C MET A 36 4.89 -3.51 23.07
N VAL A 37 4.94 -2.32 22.50
CA VAL A 37 5.35 -2.10 21.11
C VAL A 37 6.83 -1.71 21.07
N THR A 38 7.71 -2.67 21.37
CA THR A 38 9.17 -2.53 21.38
C THR A 38 9.86 -3.72 20.72
N GLU A 39 11.08 -3.54 20.22
CA GLU A 39 11.89 -4.64 19.65
C GLU A 39 12.16 -5.74 20.67
N ASP A 40 12.46 -5.38 21.92
CA ASP A 40 12.70 -6.34 23.00
C ASP A 40 11.48 -7.26 23.18
N LYS A 41 10.27 -6.72 23.06
CA LYS A 41 9.05 -7.52 23.15
C LYS A 41 8.85 -8.42 21.93
N VAL A 42 9.28 -8.01 20.74
CA VAL A 42 9.31 -8.92 19.59
C VAL A 42 10.18 -10.13 19.89
N TYR A 43 11.41 -9.92 20.39
CA TYR A 43 12.31 -11.02 20.75
C TYR A 43 11.78 -11.88 21.90
N GLU A 44 11.20 -11.27 22.93
CA GLU A 44 10.62 -11.98 24.10
C GLU A 44 9.51 -12.96 23.67
N TYR A 45 8.63 -12.52 22.77
CA TYR A 45 7.48 -13.33 22.32
C TYR A 45 7.76 -14.19 21.09
N THR A 46 8.92 -14.09 20.45
CA THR A 46 9.24 -14.83 19.22
C THR A 46 9.01 -16.34 19.35
N PHE A 47 9.37 -16.95 20.48
CA PHE A 47 9.25 -18.38 20.71
C PHE A 47 8.04 -18.78 21.57
N SER A 48 7.57 -17.89 22.44
CA SER A 48 6.46 -18.15 23.37
C SER A 48 5.08 -17.86 22.76
N ASP A 49 4.97 -16.79 21.98
CA ASP A 49 3.74 -16.38 21.27
C ASP A 49 4.09 -15.67 19.96
N THR A 50 4.48 -16.45 18.96
CA THR A 50 4.85 -15.93 17.64
C THR A 50 3.78 -15.02 17.00
N PRO A 51 2.45 -15.34 17.07
CA PRO A 51 1.41 -14.43 16.58
C PRO A 51 1.41 -13.07 17.25
N LEU A 52 1.69 -13.02 18.56
CA LEU A 52 1.81 -11.75 19.30
C LEU A 52 3.07 -10.98 18.87
N ALA A 53 4.20 -11.66 18.72
CA ALA A 53 5.44 -11.05 18.21
C ALA A 53 5.23 -10.42 16.82
N GLU A 54 4.53 -11.10 15.92
CA GLU A 54 4.16 -10.57 14.59
C GLU A 54 3.25 -9.32 14.67
N ARG A 55 2.29 -9.33 15.58
CA ARG A 55 1.42 -8.16 15.81
C ARG A 55 2.21 -6.97 16.36
N ILE A 56 3.11 -7.20 17.32
CA ILE A 56 4.00 -6.16 17.87
C ILE A 56 4.86 -5.59 16.74
N MET A 57 5.46 -6.44 15.91
CA MET A 57 6.27 -6.02 14.78
C MET A 57 5.48 -5.17 13.77
N ALA A 58 4.26 -5.58 13.45
CA ALA A 58 3.37 -4.82 12.57
C ALA A 58 3.01 -3.44 13.13
N GLU A 59 2.82 -3.34 14.45
CA GLU A 59 2.52 -2.07 15.11
C GLU A 59 3.76 -1.16 15.20
N LEU A 60 4.96 -1.72 15.45
CA LEU A 60 6.23 -1.00 15.36
C LEU A 60 6.42 -0.33 14.00
N ARG A 61 6.12 -1.05 12.91
CA ARG A 61 6.17 -0.49 11.55
C ARG A 61 5.19 0.66 11.33
N LYS A 62 3.97 0.56 11.88
CA LYS A 62 2.97 1.63 11.78
C LYS A 62 3.38 2.90 12.52
N GLN A 63 4.02 2.75 13.68
CA GLN A 63 4.48 3.91 14.46
C GLN A 63 5.52 4.75 13.71
N GLY A 64 6.32 4.15 12.83
CA GLY A 64 7.30 4.84 11.99
C GLY A 64 8.39 5.59 12.78
N LYS A 65 8.57 5.27 14.07
CA LYS A 65 9.55 5.93 14.96
C LYS A 65 10.97 5.44 14.75
N GLN A 66 11.12 4.24 14.19
CA GLN A 66 12.41 3.58 14.00
C GLN A 66 12.84 3.62 12.54
N VAL A 67 14.16 3.44 12.33
CA VAL A 67 14.73 3.42 10.98
C VAL A 67 14.35 2.12 10.27
N SER A 68 13.89 2.24 9.02
CA SER A 68 13.32 1.13 8.24
C SER A 68 14.23 -0.12 8.18
N TYR A 69 15.55 0.04 8.05
CA TYR A 69 16.47 -1.11 7.97
C TYR A 69 16.62 -1.84 9.31
N GLU A 70 16.48 -1.15 10.45
CA GLU A 70 16.49 -1.78 11.78
C GLU A 70 15.25 -2.64 11.97
N LEU A 71 14.08 -2.10 11.61
CA LEU A 71 12.85 -2.87 11.58
C LEU A 71 12.94 -4.10 10.65
N ASP A 72 13.60 -3.96 9.49
CA ASP A 72 13.83 -5.08 8.59
C ASP A 72 14.75 -6.13 9.22
N MET A 73 15.76 -5.72 9.99
CA MET A 73 16.63 -6.66 10.74
C MET A 73 15.84 -7.43 11.80
N THR A 74 15.08 -6.71 12.63
CA THR A 74 14.26 -7.31 13.69
C THR A 74 13.21 -8.27 13.12
N GLU A 75 12.55 -7.90 12.04
CA GLU A 75 11.58 -8.77 11.38
C GLU A 75 12.25 -9.96 10.68
N GLY A 76 13.44 -9.77 10.13
CA GLY A 76 14.29 -10.84 9.62
C GLY A 76 14.66 -11.84 10.72
N ASP A 77 15.03 -11.37 11.91
CA ASP A 77 15.34 -12.20 13.07
C ASP A 77 14.12 -12.99 13.56
N LEU A 78 12.95 -12.36 13.62
CA LEU A 78 11.68 -13.01 13.95
C LEU A 78 11.41 -14.19 13.01
N TYR A 79 11.52 -13.99 11.70
CA TYR A 79 11.27 -15.04 10.72
C TYR A 79 12.36 -16.11 10.71
N TYR A 80 13.62 -15.75 10.86
CA TYR A 80 14.72 -16.70 11.00
C TYR A 80 14.52 -17.64 12.21
N ASN A 81 14.24 -17.03 13.38
CA ASN A 81 14.07 -17.77 14.63
C ASN A 81 12.83 -18.67 14.64
N THR A 82 11.85 -18.38 13.81
CA THR A 82 10.64 -19.21 13.62
C THR A 82 10.75 -20.20 12.46
N GLY A 83 11.94 -20.34 11.83
CA GLY A 83 12.22 -21.28 10.75
C GLY A 83 11.68 -20.85 9.38
N ARG A 84 11.21 -19.62 9.24
CA ARG A 84 10.70 -19.06 7.98
C ARG A 84 11.83 -18.35 7.21
N PHE A 85 12.79 -19.14 6.75
CA PHE A 85 14.06 -18.65 6.20
C PHE A 85 13.89 -17.82 4.91
N ILE A 86 12.87 -18.08 4.08
CA ILE A 86 12.60 -17.31 2.86
C ILE A 86 12.22 -15.86 3.25
N MET A 87 11.32 -15.71 4.25
CA MET A 87 10.95 -14.39 4.76
C MET A 87 12.13 -13.69 5.43
N GLY A 88 12.88 -14.41 6.28
CA GLY A 88 14.12 -13.89 6.88
C GLY A 88 15.09 -13.35 5.83
N THR A 89 15.33 -14.12 4.77
CA THR A 89 16.17 -13.72 3.63
C THR A 89 15.65 -12.45 2.95
N ARG A 90 14.33 -12.34 2.74
CA ARG A 90 13.71 -11.15 2.12
C ARG A 90 14.00 -9.89 2.93
N PHE A 91 13.77 -9.94 4.24
CA PHE A 91 13.96 -8.80 5.12
C PHE A 91 15.42 -8.43 5.30
N TYR A 92 16.32 -9.40 5.47
CA TYR A 92 17.76 -9.11 5.52
C TYR A 92 18.31 -8.53 4.21
N LYS A 93 17.83 -8.98 3.04
CA LYS A 93 18.16 -8.36 1.75
C LYS A 93 17.63 -6.92 1.65
N SER A 94 16.43 -6.67 2.17
CA SER A 94 15.88 -5.31 2.24
C SER A 94 16.75 -4.40 3.10
N ALA A 95 17.09 -4.83 4.32
CA ALA A 95 17.99 -4.10 5.20
C ALA A 95 19.37 -3.85 4.57
N LEU A 96 19.95 -4.87 3.91
CA LEU A 96 21.24 -4.77 3.24
C LEU A 96 21.22 -3.76 2.06
N SER A 97 20.06 -3.52 1.46
CA SER A 97 19.89 -2.54 0.38
C SER A 97 19.95 -1.09 0.85
N ALA A 98 19.71 -0.82 2.13
CA ALA A 98 19.66 0.51 2.70
C ALA A 98 21.00 1.24 2.59
N ARG A 99 20.97 2.53 2.27
CA ARG A 99 22.18 3.34 2.12
C ARG A 99 23.02 3.38 3.40
N ALA A 100 22.38 3.50 4.56
CA ALA A 100 23.06 3.52 5.85
C ALA A 100 23.82 2.21 6.15
N VAL A 101 23.27 1.07 5.70
CA VAL A 101 23.92 -0.24 5.85
C VAL A 101 25.06 -0.40 4.83
N LYS A 102 24.86 0.02 3.58
CA LYS A 102 25.93 -0.04 2.55
C LYS A 102 27.17 0.77 2.91
N GLN A 103 27.02 1.82 3.70
CA GLN A 103 28.10 2.70 4.17
C GLN A 103 28.72 2.25 5.51
N ASP A 104 28.12 1.25 6.18
CA ASP A 104 28.57 0.75 7.47
C ASP A 104 29.00 -0.72 7.34
N ALA A 105 30.31 -0.96 7.33
CA ALA A 105 30.88 -2.29 7.15
C ALA A 105 30.42 -3.27 8.24
N THR A 106 30.29 -2.82 9.49
CA THR A 106 29.87 -3.67 10.61
C THR A 106 28.42 -4.15 10.45
N LYS A 107 27.51 -3.24 10.11
CA LYS A 107 26.09 -3.59 9.85
C LYS A 107 25.96 -4.51 8.65
N LYS A 108 26.71 -4.21 7.58
CA LYS A 108 26.75 -5.03 6.38
C LYS A 108 27.21 -6.46 6.66
N MET A 109 28.29 -6.62 7.41
CA MET A 109 28.83 -7.94 7.77
C MET A 109 27.86 -8.73 8.65
N LYS A 110 27.21 -8.08 9.64
CA LYS A 110 26.18 -8.73 10.46
C LYS A 110 25.04 -9.29 9.61
N LEU A 111 24.54 -8.51 8.65
CA LEU A 111 23.46 -8.95 7.74
C LEU A 111 23.90 -10.07 6.80
N LEU A 112 25.13 -10.01 6.28
CA LEU A 112 25.67 -11.10 5.45
C LEU A 112 25.78 -12.41 6.26
N HIS A 113 26.21 -12.35 7.51
CA HIS A 113 26.25 -13.52 8.40
C HIS A 113 24.85 -14.13 8.62
N ARG A 114 23.82 -13.28 8.87
CA ARG A 114 22.43 -13.74 9.00
C ARG A 114 21.88 -14.36 7.72
N LEU A 115 22.22 -13.78 6.56
CA LEU A 115 21.86 -14.34 5.25
C LEU A 115 22.51 -15.72 5.03
N ILE A 116 23.77 -15.91 5.42
CA ILE A 116 24.43 -17.23 5.36
C ILE A 116 23.63 -18.26 6.16
N SER A 117 23.20 -17.90 7.36
CA SER A 117 22.41 -18.79 8.23
C SER A 117 21.03 -19.11 7.62
N CYS A 118 20.38 -18.13 6.97
CA CYS A 118 19.12 -18.39 6.25
C CYS A 118 19.33 -19.34 5.06
N TYR A 119 20.37 -19.11 4.24
CA TYR A 119 20.66 -19.98 3.09
C TYR A 119 21.06 -21.40 3.51
N ASP A 120 21.75 -21.53 4.66
CA ASP A 120 22.03 -22.84 5.25
C ASP A 120 20.73 -23.58 5.58
N GLY A 121 19.77 -22.90 6.22
CA GLY A 121 18.43 -23.45 6.50
C GLY A 121 17.58 -23.73 5.26
N LEU A 122 17.83 -23.05 4.15
CA LEU A 122 17.17 -23.28 2.86
C LEU A 122 17.86 -24.32 1.99
N TYR A 123 19.02 -24.83 2.40
CA TYR A 123 19.90 -25.68 1.58
C TYR A 123 20.29 -25.03 0.24
N ASP A 124 20.32 -23.70 0.19
CA ASP A 124 20.72 -22.92 -0.98
C ASP A 124 22.23 -22.70 -0.98
N GLU A 125 22.97 -23.75 -1.39
CA GLU A 125 24.44 -23.75 -1.39
C GLU A 125 25.03 -22.70 -2.35
N GLU A 126 24.32 -22.34 -3.41
CA GLU A 126 24.80 -21.33 -4.36
C GLU A 126 24.83 -19.94 -3.75
N GLU A 127 23.69 -19.48 -3.20
CA GLU A 127 23.58 -18.16 -2.57
C GLU A 127 24.38 -18.12 -1.26
N LYS A 128 24.41 -19.21 -0.48
CA LYS A 128 25.28 -19.36 0.70
C LYS A 128 26.75 -19.10 0.33
N SER A 129 27.25 -19.79 -0.70
CA SER A 129 28.64 -19.65 -1.15
C SER A 129 28.98 -18.26 -1.67
N LYS A 130 28.05 -17.61 -2.38
CA LYS A 130 28.22 -16.21 -2.84
C LYS A 130 28.32 -15.26 -1.65
N THR A 131 27.42 -15.43 -0.66
CA THR A 131 27.36 -14.56 0.52
C THR A 131 28.56 -14.77 1.43
N ILE A 132 29.05 -16.01 1.60
CA ILE A 132 30.29 -16.29 2.33
C ILE A 132 31.48 -15.56 1.70
N ARG A 133 31.65 -15.63 0.36
CA ARG A 133 32.72 -14.90 -0.33
C ARG A 133 32.64 -13.41 -0.12
N GLN A 134 31.41 -12.85 -0.16
CA GLN A 134 31.19 -11.45 0.08
C GLN A 134 31.55 -11.07 1.52
N LEU A 135 31.15 -11.86 2.52
CA LEU A 135 31.50 -11.64 3.92
C LEU A 135 33.01 -11.68 4.15
N ILE A 136 33.74 -12.66 3.56
CA ILE A 136 35.20 -12.72 3.64
C ILE A 136 35.84 -11.46 3.06
N HIS A 137 35.34 -10.97 1.93
CA HIS A 137 35.86 -9.75 1.29
C HIS A 137 35.65 -8.53 2.16
N GLU A 138 34.43 -8.30 2.69
CA GLU A 138 34.12 -7.17 3.57
C GLU A 138 34.91 -7.21 4.89
N ALA A 139 35.02 -8.39 5.50
CA ALA A 139 35.77 -8.58 6.75
C ALA A 139 37.27 -8.25 6.56
N LYS A 140 37.87 -8.65 5.44
CA LYS A 140 39.25 -8.31 5.11
C LYS A 140 39.45 -6.82 4.87
N LEU A 141 38.53 -6.17 4.15
CA LEU A 141 38.57 -4.73 3.93
C LEU A 141 38.48 -3.94 5.24
N ALA A 142 37.64 -4.42 6.17
CA ALA A 142 37.44 -3.80 7.48
C ALA A 142 38.51 -4.20 8.53
N ASN A 143 39.43 -5.12 8.19
CA ASN A 143 40.35 -5.76 9.15
C ASN A 143 39.64 -6.40 10.36
N ASP A 144 38.42 -6.89 10.14
CA ASP A 144 37.62 -7.58 11.18
C ASP A 144 37.97 -9.07 11.20
N MET A 145 38.92 -9.43 12.06
CA MET A 145 39.38 -10.81 12.24
C MET A 145 38.27 -11.75 12.74
N GLY A 146 37.31 -11.24 13.54
CA GLY A 146 36.18 -12.03 14.04
C GLY A 146 35.26 -12.45 12.91
N MET A 147 34.79 -11.50 12.10
CA MET A 147 33.93 -11.77 10.95
C MET A 147 34.65 -12.56 9.84
N GLU A 148 35.97 -12.32 9.63
CA GLU A 148 36.75 -13.16 8.69
C GLU A 148 36.80 -14.62 9.18
N SER A 149 37.01 -14.86 10.46
CA SER A 149 37.01 -16.19 11.04
C SER A 149 35.67 -16.90 10.85
N ILE A 150 34.57 -16.24 11.21
CA ILE A 150 33.21 -16.78 11.06
C ILE A 150 32.95 -17.17 9.59
N ALA A 151 33.26 -16.29 8.65
CA ALA A 151 33.05 -16.55 7.23
C ALA A 151 33.91 -17.72 6.69
N LEU A 152 35.17 -17.81 7.12
CA LEU A 152 36.06 -18.92 6.75
C LEU A 152 35.61 -20.25 7.36
N PHE A 153 35.02 -20.23 8.55
CA PHE A 153 34.49 -21.45 9.17
C PHE A 153 33.28 -21.98 8.39
N TYR A 154 32.34 -21.12 8.01
CA TYR A 154 31.23 -21.48 7.13
C TYR A 154 31.71 -22.02 5.77
N LEU A 155 32.73 -21.40 5.17
CA LEU A 155 33.34 -21.90 3.95
C LEU A 155 33.90 -23.31 4.15
N GLY A 156 34.59 -23.53 5.27
CA GLY A 156 35.15 -24.84 5.63
C GLY A 156 34.07 -25.91 5.79
N LYS A 157 32.97 -25.59 6.49
CA LYS A 157 31.82 -26.48 6.63
C LYS A 157 31.20 -26.81 5.27
N SER A 158 30.91 -25.83 4.44
CA SER A 158 30.32 -26.03 3.11
C SER A 158 31.20 -26.92 2.21
N LEU A 159 32.52 -26.69 2.19
CA LEU A 159 33.46 -27.51 1.45
C LEU A 159 33.53 -28.98 1.99
N HIS A 160 33.46 -29.15 3.30
CA HIS A 160 33.44 -30.47 3.91
C HIS A 160 32.18 -31.27 3.54
N GLU A 161 31.03 -30.59 3.48
CA GLU A 161 29.75 -31.18 3.07
C GLU A 161 29.71 -31.53 1.58
N GLN A 162 30.41 -30.75 0.74
CA GLN A 162 30.54 -30.98 -0.72
C GLN A 162 31.67 -31.94 -1.10
N ASP A 163 32.08 -32.85 -0.21
CA ASP A 163 33.10 -33.89 -0.40
C ASP A 163 34.55 -33.39 -0.59
N SER A 164 34.81 -32.11 -0.35
CA SER A 164 36.17 -31.52 -0.33
C SER A 164 36.73 -31.45 1.10
N LYS A 165 36.70 -32.60 1.81
CA LYS A 165 36.92 -32.66 3.26
C LYS A 165 38.23 -32.07 3.74
N GLU A 166 39.34 -32.37 3.09
CA GLU A 166 40.67 -31.89 3.51
C GLU A 166 40.77 -30.36 3.40
N ARG A 167 40.22 -29.78 2.33
CA ARG A 167 40.13 -28.33 2.18
C ARG A 167 39.20 -27.73 3.23
N GLY A 168 38.06 -28.38 3.49
CA GLY A 168 37.12 -27.97 4.53
C GLY A 168 37.80 -27.89 5.89
N TYR A 169 38.51 -28.94 6.30
CA TYR A 169 39.29 -28.94 7.53
C TYR A 169 40.35 -27.84 7.58
N ALA A 170 41.08 -27.61 6.48
CA ALA A 170 42.09 -26.55 6.41
C ALA A 170 41.49 -25.18 6.70
N TYR A 171 40.33 -24.86 6.08
CA TYR A 171 39.64 -23.58 6.33
C TYR A 171 39.07 -23.47 7.75
N MET A 172 38.40 -24.51 8.27
CA MET A 172 37.91 -24.51 9.65
C MET A 172 39.04 -24.31 10.67
N LEU A 173 40.18 -25.00 10.51
CA LEU A 173 41.35 -24.81 11.35
C LEU A 173 42.02 -23.43 11.19
N GLN A 174 41.99 -22.87 9.98
CA GLN A 174 42.44 -21.50 9.75
C GLN A 174 41.55 -20.49 10.49
N ALA A 175 40.24 -20.64 10.35
CA ALA A 175 39.24 -19.83 11.04
C ALA A 175 39.47 -19.80 12.55
N LEU A 176 39.58 -20.97 13.18
CA LEU A 176 39.86 -21.08 14.62
C LEU A 176 41.13 -20.34 15.05
N ARG A 177 42.23 -20.47 14.26
CA ARG A 177 43.49 -19.73 14.56
C ARG A 177 43.33 -18.21 14.45
N ILE A 178 42.46 -17.74 13.54
CA ILE A 178 42.15 -16.31 13.40
C ILE A 178 41.30 -15.85 14.58
N MET A 179 40.25 -16.60 14.95
CA MET A 179 39.41 -16.29 16.11
C MET A 179 40.19 -16.25 17.40
N GLU A 180 41.10 -17.20 17.63
CA GLU A 180 41.97 -17.23 18.82
C GLU A 180 42.79 -15.95 19.00
N LYS A 181 43.14 -15.27 17.89
CA LYS A 181 43.92 -14.02 17.87
C LYS A 181 43.06 -12.77 17.82
N SER A 182 41.76 -12.90 17.53
CA SER A 182 40.86 -11.76 17.38
C SER A 182 40.50 -11.11 18.71
N HIS A 183 40.04 -9.87 18.65
CA HIS A 183 39.41 -9.15 19.76
C HIS A 183 37.88 -9.11 19.62
N TYR A 184 37.31 -10.16 19.01
CA TYR A 184 35.86 -10.24 18.79
C TYR A 184 35.12 -10.37 20.14
N ASP A 185 34.07 -9.59 20.33
CA ASP A 185 33.34 -9.51 21.62
C ASP A 185 32.79 -10.87 22.07
N HIS A 186 32.30 -11.70 21.12
CA HIS A 186 31.76 -13.05 21.39
C HIS A 186 32.76 -14.15 21.02
N LYS A 187 34.05 -13.90 21.21
CA LYS A 187 35.12 -14.78 20.81
C LYS A 187 35.02 -16.17 21.41
N TYR A 188 34.76 -16.28 22.69
CA TYR A 188 34.79 -17.57 23.37
C TYR A 188 33.56 -18.41 23.06
N ASP A 189 32.40 -17.78 22.81
CA ASP A 189 31.20 -18.49 22.33
C ASP A 189 31.42 -19.09 20.94
N ASN A 190 32.01 -18.30 20.05
CA ASN A 190 32.35 -18.79 18.71
C ASN A 190 33.40 -19.90 18.76
N LEU A 191 34.44 -19.78 19.56
CA LEU A 191 35.45 -20.85 19.73
C LEU A 191 34.82 -22.14 20.24
N ARG A 192 33.96 -22.09 21.28
CA ARG A 192 33.25 -23.26 21.79
C ARG A 192 32.37 -23.91 20.71
N ALA A 193 31.59 -23.12 19.98
CA ALA A 193 30.71 -23.60 18.92
C ALA A 193 31.51 -24.21 17.77
N ASP A 194 32.51 -23.50 17.24
CA ASP A 194 33.32 -23.92 16.10
C ASP A 194 34.17 -25.14 16.39
N TYR A 195 34.76 -25.23 17.61
CA TYR A 195 35.49 -26.43 18.05
C TYR A 195 34.56 -27.64 18.20
N ASN A 196 33.34 -27.46 18.73
CA ASN A 196 32.34 -28.53 18.78
C ASN A 196 31.92 -29.01 17.38
N ASP A 197 31.65 -28.09 16.46
CA ASP A 197 31.31 -28.44 15.09
C ASP A 197 32.44 -29.22 14.38
N LEU A 198 33.68 -28.77 14.53
CA LEU A 198 34.85 -29.44 13.97
C LEU A 198 35.05 -30.82 14.58
N LEU A 199 34.84 -30.97 15.89
CA LEU A 199 34.91 -32.25 16.62
C LEU A 199 33.87 -33.24 16.04
N ILE A 200 32.63 -32.81 15.84
CA ILE A 200 31.57 -33.61 15.26
C ILE A 200 31.95 -34.05 13.81
N CYS A 201 32.56 -33.18 13.02
CA CYS A 201 33.05 -33.52 11.69
C CYS A 201 34.14 -34.61 11.74
N TYR A 202 35.11 -34.49 12.64
CA TYR A 202 36.16 -35.49 12.80
C TYR A 202 35.61 -36.82 13.34
N GLU A 203 34.68 -36.83 14.29
CA GLU A 203 34.01 -38.04 14.78
C GLU A 203 33.24 -38.75 13.67
N ARG A 204 32.48 -38.01 12.87
CA ARG A 204 31.73 -38.52 11.71
C ARG A 204 32.64 -39.17 10.69
N ASP A 205 33.79 -38.60 10.43
CA ASP A 205 34.78 -39.07 9.49
C ASP A 205 35.75 -40.09 10.11
N LYS A 206 35.52 -40.50 11.38
CA LYS A 206 36.35 -41.48 12.12
C LYS A 206 37.83 -41.03 12.30
N LYS A 207 38.10 -39.73 12.22
CA LYS A 207 39.43 -39.14 12.45
C LYS A 207 39.65 -38.89 13.96
N HIS A 208 39.68 -39.99 14.73
CA HIS A 208 39.67 -39.93 16.20
C HIS A 208 40.91 -39.26 16.80
N LYS A 209 42.09 -39.36 16.15
CA LYS A 209 43.31 -38.69 16.61
C LYS A 209 43.20 -37.19 16.51
N GLU A 210 42.63 -36.71 15.42
CA GLU A 210 42.37 -35.28 15.19
C GLU A 210 41.28 -34.79 16.14
N ALA A 211 40.22 -35.57 16.34
CA ALA A 211 39.17 -35.28 17.31
C ALA A 211 39.73 -35.08 18.74
N PHE A 212 40.66 -35.95 19.17
CA PHE A 212 41.32 -35.83 20.48
C PHE A 212 42.13 -34.55 20.63
N LYS A 213 42.86 -34.14 19.58
CA LYS A 213 43.57 -32.87 19.56
C LYS A 213 42.63 -31.67 19.75
N ILE A 214 41.46 -31.74 19.10
CA ILE A 214 40.44 -30.70 19.18
C ILE A 214 39.82 -30.68 20.58
N LEU A 215 39.53 -31.82 21.19
CA LEU A 215 39.05 -31.90 22.58
C LEU A 215 39.98 -31.21 23.55
N ASN A 216 41.30 -31.45 23.45
CA ASN A 216 42.29 -30.82 24.30
C ASN A 216 42.44 -29.32 24.09
N LYS A 217 42.09 -28.82 22.89
CA LYS A 217 42.03 -27.38 22.63
C LYS A 217 40.74 -26.77 23.17
N LEU A 218 39.60 -27.41 22.96
CA LEU A 218 38.31 -26.96 23.44
C LEU A 218 38.27 -26.83 24.97
N GLU A 219 38.91 -27.76 25.67
CA GLU A 219 39.04 -27.77 27.15
C GLU A 219 39.49 -26.40 27.70
N LYS A 220 40.43 -25.73 26.99
CA LYS A 220 40.96 -24.43 27.38
C LYS A 220 39.92 -23.29 27.37
N TYR A 221 38.82 -23.47 26.63
CA TYR A 221 37.81 -22.45 26.42
C TYR A 221 36.50 -22.75 27.17
N LEU A 222 36.38 -23.92 27.84
CA LEU A 222 35.15 -24.32 28.53
C LEU A 222 34.68 -23.29 29.56
N ASP A 223 35.63 -22.76 30.34
CA ASP A 223 35.36 -21.82 31.42
C ASP A 223 35.76 -20.35 31.06
N ALA A 224 36.14 -20.11 29.79
CA ALA A 224 36.54 -18.78 29.35
C ALA A 224 35.31 -17.89 29.14
N LYS A 225 35.35 -16.64 29.64
CA LYS A 225 34.27 -15.66 29.60
C LYS A 225 34.57 -14.55 28.60
N ASN A 226 33.55 -14.11 27.86
CA ASN A 226 33.66 -12.92 27.04
C ASN A 226 33.62 -11.65 27.91
N PRO A 227 34.19 -10.51 27.44
CA PRO A 227 34.09 -9.25 28.15
C PRO A 227 32.63 -8.84 28.37
N GLY A 228 32.27 -8.52 29.64
CA GLY A 228 30.92 -8.07 29.98
C GLY A 228 29.84 -9.17 30.03
N GLU A 229 30.22 -10.43 29.86
CA GLU A 229 29.28 -11.56 29.92
C GLU A 229 28.83 -11.78 31.37
N THR A 230 27.53 -11.63 31.61
CA THR A 230 26.88 -12.11 32.82
C THR A 230 26.72 -13.63 32.69
N ASP A 231 27.11 -14.36 33.73
CA ASP A 231 27.02 -15.82 33.79
C ASP A 231 25.57 -16.26 33.51
N MET A 232 25.34 -16.80 32.32
CA MET A 232 24.05 -17.45 32.03
C MET A 232 24.10 -18.78 32.80
N GLU A 233 23.35 -18.85 33.90
CA GLU A 233 23.30 -20.01 34.80
C GLU A 233 23.26 -21.33 34.01
N GLY A 234 24.34 -22.12 34.23
CA GLY A 234 24.46 -23.45 33.65
C GLY A 234 25.04 -23.56 32.23
N LEU A 235 25.44 -22.47 31.55
CA LEU A 235 26.01 -22.57 30.19
C LEU A 235 27.34 -23.31 30.19
N TYR A 236 28.24 -22.99 31.11
CA TYR A 236 29.56 -23.62 31.20
C TYR A 236 29.47 -25.09 31.60
N GLU A 237 28.54 -25.44 32.49
CA GLU A 237 28.28 -26.83 32.87
C GLU A 237 27.71 -27.62 31.71
N GLN A 238 26.86 -27.02 30.86
CA GLN A 238 26.37 -27.66 29.66
C GLN A 238 27.49 -27.94 28.65
N GLU A 239 28.39 -26.98 28.42
CA GLU A 239 29.53 -27.17 27.52
C GLU A 239 30.50 -28.23 28.06
N ARG A 240 30.75 -28.23 29.36
CA ARG A 240 31.56 -29.25 30.02
C ARG A 240 30.92 -30.64 29.92
N CYS A 241 29.62 -30.75 30.07
CA CYS A 241 28.89 -32.00 29.90
C CYS A 241 29.04 -32.56 28.49
N LYS A 242 28.88 -31.72 27.44
CA LYS A 242 29.10 -32.12 26.03
C LYS A 242 30.54 -32.57 25.83
N TRP A 243 31.51 -31.81 26.31
CA TRP A 243 32.94 -32.14 26.20
C TRP A 243 33.27 -33.49 26.85
N LEU A 244 32.75 -33.80 28.07
CA LEU A 244 32.93 -35.07 28.75
C LEU A 244 32.36 -36.24 27.92
N ALA A 245 31.17 -36.06 27.35
CA ALA A 245 30.58 -37.09 26.49
C ALA A 245 31.43 -37.37 25.25
N HIS A 246 31.87 -36.35 24.53
CA HIS A 246 32.75 -36.51 23.37
C HIS A 246 34.12 -37.08 23.77
N ARG A 247 34.68 -36.71 24.90
CA ARG A 247 35.94 -37.25 25.43
C ARG A 247 35.83 -38.75 25.69
N ALA A 248 34.77 -39.18 26.36
CA ALA A 248 34.52 -40.61 26.56
C ALA A 248 34.45 -41.41 25.24
N VAL A 249 33.74 -40.86 24.26
CA VAL A 249 33.60 -41.48 22.93
C VAL A 249 34.94 -41.56 22.21
N VAL A 250 35.66 -40.43 22.11
CA VAL A 250 36.92 -40.35 21.35
C VAL A 250 38.02 -41.17 21.99
N CYS A 251 38.20 -41.08 23.33
CA CYS A 251 39.17 -41.86 24.07
C CYS A 251 38.88 -43.37 23.92
N SER A 252 37.62 -43.80 24.01
CA SER A 252 37.26 -45.21 23.80
C SER A 252 37.63 -45.70 22.39
N LYS A 253 37.41 -44.87 21.34
CA LYS A 253 37.77 -45.23 19.95
C LYS A 253 39.29 -45.27 19.72
N LEU A 254 40.06 -44.58 20.54
CA LEU A 254 41.53 -44.59 20.52
C LEU A 254 42.15 -45.69 21.40
N GLY A 255 41.33 -46.50 22.09
CA GLY A 255 41.80 -47.53 23.02
C GLY A 255 42.29 -46.99 24.37
N MET A 256 42.07 -45.70 24.67
CA MET A 256 42.38 -45.01 25.92
C MET A 256 41.28 -45.33 26.93
N THR A 257 41.25 -46.57 27.42
CA THR A 257 40.13 -47.11 28.20
C THR A 257 39.97 -46.42 29.56
N LYS A 258 41.08 -46.04 30.24
CA LYS A 258 41.06 -45.39 31.53
C LYS A 258 40.47 -43.98 31.41
N GLU A 259 40.98 -43.17 30.51
CA GLU A 259 40.53 -41.80 30.24
C GLU A 259 39.06 -41.77 29.78
N ALA A 260 38.64 -42.76 28.96
CA ALA A 260 37.26 -42.89 28.55
C ALA A 260 36.31 -43.19 29.72
N ALA A 261 36.75 -44.10 30.65
CA ALA A 261 35.96 -44.43 31.82
C ALA A 261 35.88 -43.28 32.82
N GLU A 262 36.99 -42.54 33.01
CA GLU A 262 37.02 -41.34 33.82
C GLU A 262 36.07 -40.25 33.28
N ALA A 263 36.14 -39.97 31.98
CA ALA A 263 35.26 -39.00 31.35
C ALA A 263 33.78 -39.40 31.47
N TYR A 264 33.46 -40.70 31.28
CA TYR A 264 32.11 -41.21 31.46
C TYR A 264 31.63 -41.10 32.92
N HIS A 265 32.51 -41.37 33.89
CA HIS A 265 32.20 -41.23 35.30
C HIS A 265 31.87 -39.78 35.69
N GLU A 266 32.68 -38.81 35.24
CA GLU A 266 32.44 -37.40 35.49
C GLU A 266 31.15 -36.91 34.75
N PHE A 267 30.90 -37.38 33.51
CA PHE A 267 29.65 -37.12 32.81
C PHE A 267 28.43 -37.57 33.63
N ASN A 268 28.48 -38.74 34.26
CA ASN A 268 27.38 -39.22 35.10
C ASN A 268 27.15 -38.42 36.37
N LYS A 269 28.16 -37.72 36.87
CA LYS A 269 28.06 -36.83 38.04
C LYS A 269 27.34 -35.51 37.73
N MET A 270 27.16 -35.17 36.44
CA MET A 270 26.55 -33.88 36.02
C MET A 270 25.05 -33.77 36.32
N GLY A 271 24.44 -34.74 37.01
CA GLY A 271 23.06 -34.72 37.48
C GLY A 271 22.02 -34.58 36.38
N SER A 272 21.13 -33.61 36.47
CA SER A 272 20.06 -33.39 35.48
C SER A 272 20.57 -32.92 34.13
N ILE A 273 21.76 -32.32 34.07
CA ILE A 273 22.34 -31.77 32.83
C ILE A 273 22.71 -32.91 31.86
N ASN A 274 23.26 -34.04 32.39
CA ASN A 274 23.63 -35.14 31.53
C ASN A 274 22.46 -35.77 30.77
N ARG A 275 21.23 -35.73 31.33
CA ARG A 275 20.02 -36.25 30.64
C ARG A 275 19.78 -35.55 29.30
N ARG A 276 19.94 -34.23 29.26
CA ARG A 276 19.75 -33.42 28.04
C ARG A 276 20.75 -33.82 26.97
N TYR A 277 21.99 -34.19 27.33
CA TYR A 277 23.08 -34.52 26.42
C TYR A 277 23.38 -36.01 26.36
N ALA A 278 22.56 -36.89 26.96
CA ALA A 278 22.75 -38.34 27.02
C ALA A 278 22.92 -39.02 25.65
N TYR A 279 22.39 -38.43 24.58
CA TYR A 279 22.56 -38.93 23.23
C TYR A 279 24.03 -38.87 22.75
N LEU A 280 24.85 -37.96 23.29
CA LEU A 280 26.27 -37.85 22.91
C LEU A 280 27.09 -38.98 23.46
N ILE A 281 26.71 -39.59 24.60
CA ILE A 281 27.43 -40.70 25.22
C ILE A 281 27.08 -42.08 24.62
N VAL A 282 25.97 -42.17 23.86
CA VAL A 282 25.52 -43.44 23.31
C VAL A 282 26.58 -44.17 22.47
N PRO A 283 27.39 -43.51 21.61
CA PRO A 283 28.46 -44.20 20.88
C PRO A 283 29.51 -44.87 21.80
N TYR A 284 29.79 -44.28 23.00
CA TYR A 284 30.63 -44.90 24.00
C TYR A 284 29.97 -46.15 24.59
N LEU A 285 28.70 -46.07 25.02
CA LEU A 285 27.95 -47.16 25.62
C LEU A 285 27.82 -48.34 24.65
N LEU A 286 27.55 -48.07 23.37
CA LEU A 286 27.53 -49.08 22.31
C LEU A 286 28.89 -49.74 22.13
N GLY A 287 30.00 -49.01 22.23
CA GLY A 287 31.35 -49.49 22.16
C GLY A 287 31.73 -50.38 23.35
N GLN A 288 31.13 -50.13 24.51
CA GLN A 288 31.30 -50.92 25.74
C GLN A 288 30.29 -52.05 25.86
N HIS A 289 29.51 -52.34 24.81
CA HIS A 289 28.45 -53.39 24.78
C HIS A 289 27.35 -53.17 25.84
N LYS A 290 27.17 -51.95 26.34
CA LYS A 290 26.14 -51.55 27.33
C LYS A 290 24.78 -51.31 26.65
N TYR A 291 24.32 -52.26 25.90
CA TYR A 291 23.12 -52.11 25.03
C TYR A 291 21.85 -51.84 25.84
N HIS A 292 21.71 -52.40 27.04
CA HIS A 292 20.53 -52.14 27.89
C HIS A 292 20.48 -50.68 28.38
N GLU A 293 21.65 -50.11 28.77
CA GLU A 293 21.70 -48.68 29.11
C GLU A 293 21.29 -47.80 27.93
N VAL A 294 21.73 -48.16 26.71
CA VAL A 294 21.32 -47.44 25.50
C VAL A 294 19.81 -47.51 25.29
N LEU A 295 19.20 -48.70 25.47
CA LEU A 295 17.75 -48.85 25.33
C LEU A 295 16.96 -48.02 26.32
N GLU A 296 17.41 -47.95 27.59
CA GLU A 296 16.78 -47.09 28.60
C GLU A 296 16.89 -45.60 28.27
N LEU A 297 18.06 -45.13 27.83
CA LEU A 297 18.23 -43.75 27.36
C LEU A 297 17.33 -43.43 26.15
N CYS A 298 17.25 -44.37 25.21
CA CYS A 298 16.36 -44.18 24.05
C CYS A 298 14.88 -44.13 24.47
N LYS A 299 14.45 -44.97 25.42
CA LYS A 299 13.08 -45.01 25.93
C LYS A 299 12.73 -43.69 26.64
N GLN A 300 13.60 -43.19 27.51
CA GLN A 300 13.41 -41.89 28.18
C GLN A 300 13.26 -40.75 27.16
N ARG A 301 14.13 -40.68 26.17
CA ARG A 301 14.06 -39.67 25.11
C ARG A 301 12.79 -39.78 24.26
N GLU A 302 12.41 -40.99 23.88
CA GLU A 302 11.18 -41.21 23.12
C GLU A 302 9.97 -40.74 23.91
N GLN A 303 9.92 -41.05 25.22
CA GLN A 303 8.84 -40.58 26.12
C GLN A 303 8.80 -39.04 26.21
N GLU A 304 9.94 -38.39 26.42
CA GLU A 304 10.03 -36.92 26.44
C GLU A 304 9.48 -36.28 25.17
N MET A 305 9.77 -36.87 23.99
CA MET A 305 9.26 -36.38 22.70
C MET A 305 7.77 -36.62 22.53
N GLN A 306 7.26 -37.76 23.05
CA GLN A 306 5.83 -38.06 23.07
C GLN A 306 5.07 -37.11 23.98
N ASP A 307 5.58 -36.83 25.19
CA ASP A 307 4.98 -35.90 26.15
C ASP A 307 4.89 -34.47 25.56
N ARG A 308 5.91 -34.06 24.80
CA ARG A 308 5.90 -32.80 24.06
C ARG A 308 5.08 -32.82 22.77
N LYS A 309 4.52 -33.96 22.39
CA LYS A 309 3.78 -34.17 21.12
C LYS A 309 4.61 -33.80 19.86
N ASP A 310 5.94 -33.89 19.96
CA ASP A 310 6.85 -33.65 18.84
C ASP A 310 7.74 -34.88 18.62
N THR A 311 7.22 -35.84 17.86
CA THR A 311 7.89 -37.09 17.52
C THR A 311 8.50 -37.08 16.11
N VAL A 312 8.26 -36.06 15.30
CA VAL A 312 8.79 -35.91 13.95
C VAL A 312 9.90 -34.87 13.92
N ASN A 313 11.09 -35.25 14.41
CA ASN A 313 12.27 -34.39 14.49
C ASN A 313 13.57 -35.18 14.36
N LEU A 314 14.71 -34.46 14.22
CA LEU A 314 16.05 -35.08 14.10
C LEU A 314 16.48 -35.81 15.37
N TYR A 315 15.97 -35.43 16.54
CA TYR A 315 16.26 -36.10 17.82
C TYR A 315 15.64 -37.51 17.83
N MET A 316 14.38 -37.65 17.36
CA MET A 316 13.74 -38.94 17.18
C MET A 316 14.49 -39.80 16.15
N SER A 317 14.95 -39.20 15.04
CA SER A 317 15.76 -39.92 14.04
C SER A 317 17.01 -40.53 14.66
N SER A 318 17.75 -39.78 15.48
CA SER A 318 18.92 -40.29 16.20
C SER A 318 18.56 -41.38 17.22
N THR A 319 17.43 -41.24 17.92
CA THR A 319 16.94 -42.20 18.91
C THR A 319 16.57 -43.53 18.26
N LEU A 320 15.83 -43.52 17.15
CA LEU A 320 15.48 -44.72 16.41
C LEU A 320 16.72 -45.45 15.86
N LYS A 321 17.73 -44.67 15.38
CA LYS A 321 19.02 -45.22 14.97
C LYS A 321 19.70 -45.95 16.13
N PHE A 322 19.73 -45.37 17.32
CA PHE A 322 20.36 -45.96 18.49
C PHE A 322 19.62 -47.22 18.98
N TYR A 323 18.30 -47.24 18.98
CA TYR A 323 17.52 -48.44 19.20
C TYR A 323 17.94 -49.58 18.24
N GLY A 324 17.96 -49.29 16.95
CA GLY A 324 18.36 -50.27 15.93
C GLY A 324 19.77 -50.79 16.16
N MET A 325 20.74 -49.94 16.53
CA MET A 325 22.11 -50.32 16.84
C MET A 325 22.21 -51.17 18.12
N ALA A 326 21.47 -50.83 19.18
CA ALA A 326 21.48 -51.57 20.44
C ALA A 326 20.84 -52.96 20.26
N TYR A 327 19.68 -53.06 19.61
CA TYR A 327 19.06 -54.36 19.32
C TYR A 327 19.91 -55.22 18.41
N ARG A 328 20.61 -54.66 17.42
CA ARG A 328 21.58 -55.38 16.60
C ARG A 328 22.74 -55.93 17.45
N GLY A 329 23.23 -55.13 18.40
CA GLY A 329 24.26 -55.54 19.35
C GLY A 329 23.81 -56.71 20.25
N LEU A 330 22.55 -56.72 20.65
CA LEU A 330 21.90 -57.83 21.39
C LEU A 330 21.54 -59.04 20.51
N ARG A 331 21.83 -59.00 19.20
CA ARG A 331 21.47 -60.03 18.20
C ARG A 331 19.96 -60.22 18.02
N LEU A 332 19.15 -59.23 18.40
CA LEU A 332 17.70 -59.20 18.20
C LEU A 332 17.39 -58.51 16.84
N TYR A 333 17.70 -59.20 15.76
CA TYR A 333 17.74 -58.65 14.40
C TYR A 333 16.38 -58.16 13.91
N ASP A 334 15.28 -58.87 14.24
CA ASP A 334 13.93 -58.46 13.87
C ASP A 334 13.55 -57.09 14.48
N LYS A 335 13.88 -56.92 15.77
CA LYS A 335 13.66 -55.62 16.44
C LYS A 335 14.54 -54.55 15.84
N ALA A 336 15.80 -54.84 15.55
CA ALA A 336 16.70 -53.89 14.90
C ALA A 336 16.18 -53.45 13.53
N ALA A 337 15.71 -54.42 12.71
CA ALA A 337 15.12 -54.12 11.39
C ALA A 337 13.90 -53.21 11.50
N ASN A 338 12.98 -53.50 12.40
CA ASN A 338 11.79 -52.65 12.64
C ASN A 338 12.17 -51.20 13.01
N TYR A 339 13.17 -51.01 13.89
CA TYR A 339 13.60 -49.65 14.24
C TYR A 339 14.30 -48.91 13.08
N PHE A 340 15.04 -49.62 12.24
CA PHE A 340 15.64 -49.04 11.03
C PHE A 340 14.58 -48.70 9.97
N GLU A 341 13.52 -49.49 9.85
CA GLU A 341 12.37 -49.19 8.98
C GLU A 341 11.65 -47.92 9.50
N ARG A 342 11.30 -47.86 10.79
CA ARG A 342 10.74 -46.65 11.42
C ARG A 342 11.61 -45.41 11.18
N LEU A 343 12.95 -45.57 11.25
CA LEU A 343 13.89 -44.50 10.95
C LEU A 343 13.79 -44.03 9.49
N SER A 344 13.64 -44.98 8.54
CA SER A 344 13.47 -44.64 7.12
C SER A 344 12.18 -43.82 6.90
N VAL A 345 11.05 -44.30 7.42
CA VAL A 345 9.76 -43.63 7.33
C VAL A 345 9.82 -42.21 7.98
N LEU A 346 10.49 -42.11 9.14
CA LEU A 346 10.65 -40.80 9.80
C LEU A 346 11.47 -39.82 8.95
N ARG A 347 12.55 -40.30 8.30
CA ARG A 347 13.36 -39.43 7.42
C ARG A 347 12.58 -38.92 6.23
N ASP A 348 11.74 -39.78 5.62
CA ASP A 348 10.85 -39.36 4.55
C ASP A 348 9.83 -38.33 5.04
N SER A 349 9.27 -38.54 6.24
CA SER A 349 8.35 -37.58 6.87
C SER A 349 9.02 -36.24 7.16
N LEU A 350 10.27 -36.24 7.64
CA LEU A 350 11.04 -34.99 7.86
C LEU A 350 11.27 -34.24 6.55
N ARG A 351 11.67 -34.95 5.49
CA ARG A 351 11.86 -34.37 4.17
C ARG A 351 10.58 -33.76 3.62
N ILE A 352 9.45 -34.48 3.76
CA ILE A 352 8.13 -33.95 3.35
C ILE A 352 7.76 -32.69 4.15
N ARG A 353 7.99 -32.70 5.49
CA ARG A 353 7.73 -31.55 6.36
C ARG A 353 8.55 -30.33 5.96
N GLU A 354 9.83 -30.49 5.62
CA GLU A 354 10.68 -29.41 5.12
C GLU A 354 10.15 -28.83 3.80
N LEU A 355 9.77 -29.69 2.86
CA LEU A 355 9.20 -29.26 1.58
C LEU A 355 7.84 -28.57 1.76
N GLN A 356 6.98 -29.08 2.66
CA GLN A 356 5.70 -28.46 2.98
C GLN A 356 5.86 -27.10 3.67
N SER A 357 6.79 -26.98 4.60
CA SER A 357 7.09 -25.72 5.28
C SER A 357 7.52 -24.64 4.27
N SER A 358 8.42 -24.99 3.36
CA SER A 358 8.87 -24.10 2.29
C SER A 358 7.73 -23.72 1.34
N SER A 359 6.86 -24.68 1.01
CA SER A 359 5.71 -24.42 0.14
C SER A 359 4.66 -23.53 0.82
N GLN A 360 4.40 -23.75 2.10
CA GLN A 360 3.50 -22.90 2.88
C GLN A 360 4.05 -21.47 3.04
N GLU A 361 5.36 -21.33 3.26
CA GLU A 361 6.03 -20.03 3.33
C GLU A 361 5.92 -19.30 1.98
N LEU A 362 6.13 -19.99 0.86
CA LEU A 362 5.94 -19.43 -0.48
C LEU A 362 4.48 -19.02 -0.72
N ALA A 363 3.52 -19.87 -0.37
CA ALA A 363 2.09 -19.55 -0.49
C ALA A 363 1.74 -18.31 0.33
N PHE A 364 2.21 -18.23 1.58
CA PHE A 364 2.02 -17.05 2.44
C PHE A 364 2.59 -15.77 1.80
N ILE A 365 3.78 -15.83 1.18
CA ILE A 365 4.39 -14.70 0.48
C ILE A 365 3.52 -14.25 -0.71
N TYR A 366 2.98 -15.18 -1.49
CA TYR A 366 2.08 -14.87 -2.59
C TYR A 366 0.78 -14.25 -2.11
N ASP A 367 0.17 -14.81 -1.06
CA ASP A 367 -1.06 -14.28 -0.45
C ASP A 367 -0.87 -12.86 0.10
N VAL A 368 0.28 -12.60 0.74
CA VAL A 368 0.62 -11.24 1.22
C VAL A 368 0.78 -10.27 0.05
N LYS A 369 1.50 -10.67 -1.02
CA LYS A 369 1.65 -9.83 -2.21
C LYS A 369 0.32 -9.53 -2.89
N ASP A 370 -0.55 -10.54 -3.03
CA ASP A 370 -1.87 -10.35 -3.63
C ASP A 370 -2.73 -9.41 -2.78
N LYS A 371 -2.69 -9.54 -1.46
CA LYS A 371 -3.37 -8.60 -0.55
C LYS A 371 -2.80 -7.18 -0.65
N GLU A 372 -1.48 -7.03 -0.70
CA GLU A 372 -0.83 -5.73 -0.89
C GLU A 372 -1.25 -5.09 -2.21
N ALA A 373 -1.30 -5.87 -3.31
CA ALA A 373 -1.77 -5.41 -4.62
C ALA A 373 -3.25 -5.03 -4.60
N GLN A 374 -4.11 -5.81 -3.94
CA GLN A 374 -5.53 -5.50 -3.76
C GLN A 374 -5.73 -4.20 -2.96
N ILE A 375 -5.00 -4.01 -1.86
CA ILE A 375 -5.04 -2.79 -1.05
C ILE A 375 -4.57 -1.58 -1.88
N ALA A 376 -3.49 -1.73 -2.66
CA ALA A 376 -3.01 -0.68 -3.55
C ALA A 376 -4.06 -0.31 -4.59
N ASN A 377 -4.69 -1.30 -5.24
CA ASN A 377 -5.75 -1.08 -6.22
C ASN A 377 -6.98 -0.41 -5.59
N GLN A 378 -7.39 -0.81 -4.39
CA GLN A 378 -8.48 -0.17 -3.66
C GLN A 378 -8.16 1.29 -3.31
N ARG A 379 -6.93 1.59 -2.89
CA ARG A 379 -6.46 2.97 -2.63
C ARG A 379 -6.52 3.82 -3.89
N TRP A 380 -6.04 3.30 -5.02
CA TRP A 380 -6.12 3.99 -6.32
C TRP A 380 -7.56 4.23 -6.75
N ALA A 381 -8.44 3.23 -6.64
CA ALA A 381 -9.86 3.37 -6.93
C ALA A 381 -10.51 4.45 -6.05
N LEU A 382 -10.19 4.51 -4.76
CA LEU A 382 -10.68 5.52 -3.83
C LEU A 382 -10.21 6.94 -4.24
N ILE A 383 -8.92 7.10 -4.56
CA ILE A 383 -8.35 8.39 -5.01
C ILE A 383 -9.05 8.88 -6.29
N ILE A 384 -9.25 7.99 -7.27
CA ILE A 384 -9.95 8.30 -8.52
C ILE A 384 -11.40 8.71 -8.23
N THR A 385 -12.10 7.98 -7.37
CA THR A 385 -13.50 8.28 -7.01
C THR A 385 -13.63 9.63 -6.31
N ILE A 386 -12.74 9.94 -5.37
CA ILE A 386 -12.70 11.24 -4.70
C ILE A 386 -12.37 12.35 -5.71
N GLY A 387 -11.37 12.14 -6.56
CA GLY A 387 -10.99 13.10 -7.60
C GLY A 387 -12.15 13.40 -8.56
N PHE A 388 -12.89 12.38 -8.99
CA PHE A 388 -14.08 12.55 -9.82
C PHE A 388 -15.19 13.31 -9.09
N GLY A 389 -15.42 13.01 -7.81
CA GLY A 389 -16.39 13.74 -6.97
C GLY A 389 -16.05 15.23 -6.85
N VAL A 390 -14.79 15.57 -6.60
CA VAL A 390 -14.31 16.96 -6.56
C VAL A 390 -14.48 17.66 -7.91
N ALA A 391 -14.16 16.98 -9.01
CA ALA A 391 -14.34 17.51 -10.35
C ALA A 391 -15.82 17.84 -10.64
N LEU A 392 -16.74 16.96 -10.26
CA LEU A 392 -18.18 17.20 -10.39
C LEU A 392 -18.65 18.41 -9.59
N ILE A 393 -18.14 18.60 -8.36
CA ILE A 393 -18.46 19.75 -7.53
C ILE A 393 -17.96 21.06 -8.18
N ILE A 394 -16.74 21.04 -8.73
CA ILE A 394 -16.17 22.19 -9.45
C ILE A 394 -17.01 22.53 -10.68
N VAL A 395 -17.34 21.54 -11.50
CA VAL A 395 -18.19 21.73 -12.69
C VAL A 395 -19.58 22.27 -12.29
N GLY A 396 -20.19 21.69 -11.25
CA GLY A 396 -21.46 22.18 -10.71
C GLY A 396 -21.38 23.62 -10.22
N GLY A 397 -20.30 23.98 -9.55
CA GLY A 397 -20.03 25.36 -9.10
C GLY A 397 -19.89 26.34 -10.27
N ILE A 398 -19.13 25.97 -11.31
CA ILE A 398 -18.96 26.78 -12.52
C ILE A 398 -20.29 26.98 -13.24
N LEU A 399 -21.06 25.90 -13.40
CA LEU A 399 -22.39 25.98 -14.04
C LEU A 399 -23.35 26.85 -13.24
N GLY A 400 -23.38 26.70 -11.93
CA GLY A 400 -24.19 27.54 -11.02
C GLY A 400 -23.80 29.02 -11.08
N TYR A 401 -22.51 29.33 -11.07
CA TYR A 401 -21.99 30.68 -11.22
C TYR A 401 -22.38 31.30 -12.59
N ASN A 402 -22.17 30.55 -13.68
CA ASN A 402 -22.55 31.00 -15.02
C ASN A 402 -24.05 31.23 -15.14
N TYR A 403 -24.87 30.31 -14.60
CA TYR A 403 -26.32 30.47 -14.58
C TYR A 403 -26.74 31.76 -13.83
N HIS A 404 -26.18 31.99 -12.66
CA HIS A 404 -26.47 33.20 -11.85
C HIS A 404 -26.05 34.48 -12.58
N THR A 405 -24.87 34.46 -13.20
CA THR A 405 -24.34 35.61 -13.96
C THR A 405 -25.22 35.94 -15.18
N ILE A 406 -25.62 34.91 -15.94
CA ILE A 406 -26.52 35.08 -17.09
C ILE A 406 -27.88 35.60 -16.64
N LYS A 407 -28.42 35.08 -15.53
CA LYS A 407 -29.69 35.56 -14.97
C LYS A 407 -29.62 37.05 -14.61
N LYS A 408 -28.53 37.46 -13.92
CA LYS A 408 -28.31 38.87 -13.57
C LYS A 408 -28.21 39.79 -14.79
N LYS A 409 -27.44 39.37 -15.82
CA LYS A 409 -27.33 40.11 -17.09
C LYS A 409 -28.69 40.25 -17.82
N ASN A 410 -29.49 39.20 -17.83
CA ASN A 410 -30.79 39.21 -18.45
C ASN A 410 -31.77 40.17 -17.73
N ILE A 411 -31.75 40.21 -16.40
CA ILE A 411 -32.58 41.18 -15.62
C ILE A 411 -32.13 42.62 -15.93
N THR A 412 -30.83 42.88 -15.94
CA THR A 412 -30.28 44.21 -16.25
C THR A 412 -30.70 44.66 -17.68
N LEU A 413 -30.63 43.73 -18.65
CA LEU A 413 -31.08 44.02 -20.02
C LEU A 413 -32.56 44.43 -20.06
N VAL A 414 -33.44 43.71 -19.36
CA VAL A 414 -34.89 44.08 -19.31
C VAL A 414 -35.10 45.41 -18.63
N THR A 415 -34.31 45.69 -17.54
CA THR A 415 -34.39 47.03 -16.89
C THR A 415 -33.99 48.14 -17.84
N ASN A 416 -32.87 47.99 -18.56
CA ASN A 416 -32.41 48.98 -19.52
C ASN A 416 -33.43 49.21 -20.66
N VAL A 417 -34.09 48.16 -21.13
CA VAL A 417 -35.17 48.28 -22.12
C VAL A 417 -36.36 49.08 -21.56
N LYS A 418 -36.76 48.80 -20.32
CA LYS A 418 -37.84 49.53 -19.64
C LYS A 418 -37.50 51.01 -19.49
N GLU A 419 -36.29 51.34 -19.09
CA GLU A 419 -35.82 52.73 -18.96
C GLU A 419 -35.77 53.45 -20.31
N ALA A 420 -35.24 52.77 -21.36
CA ALA A 420 -35.18 53.31 -22.69
C ALA A 420 -36.58 53.62 -23.25
N MET A 421 -37.55 52.74 -22.94
CA MET A 421 -38.96 52.98 -23.36
C MET A 421 -39.55 54.20 -22.64
N LYS A 422 -39.33 54.34 -21.33
CA LYS A 422 -39.77 55.52 -20.58
C LYS A 422 -39.14 56.82 -21.14
N TYR A 423 -37.85 56.77 -21.44
CA TYR A 423 -37.14 57.92 -22.01
C TYR A 423 -37.70 58.31 -23.37
N LYS A 424 -38.08 57.33 -24.19
CA LYS A 424 -38.71 57.54 -25.49
C LYS A 424 -40.07 58.20 -25.31
N GLU A 425 -40.93 57.73 -24.41
CA GLU A 425 -42.23 58.36 -24.09
C GLU A 425 -42.09 59.81 -23.61
N GLU A 426 -41.10 60.07 -22.76
CA GLU A 426 -40.81 61.46 -22.26
C GLU A 426 -40.35 62.36 -23.40
N LEU A 427 -39.49 61.87 -24.31
CA LEU A 427 -39.01 62.61 -25.47
C LEU A 427 -40.12 62.88 -26.45
N GLU A 428 -41.02 61.93 -26.67
CA GLU A 428 -42.22 62.11 -27.54
C GLU A 428 -43.18 63.16 -26.93
N ARG A 429 -43.37 63.18 -25.60
CA ARG A 429 -44.14 64.23 -24.90
C ARG A 429 -43.50 65.62 -25.00
N GLN A 430 -42.17 65.69 -24.90
CA GLN A 430 -41.44 66.99 -25.03
C GLN A 430 -41.47 67.44 -26.51
N ASN A 431 -41.34 66.60 -27.47
CA ASN A 431 -41.44 66.97 -28.91
C ASN A 431 -42.83 67.44 -29.30
N LEU A 432 -43.89 66.86 -28.72
CA LEU A 432 -45.26 67.36 -28.90
C LEU A 432 -45.46 68.77 -28.39
N ASN A 433 -44.76 69.12 -27.31
CA ASN A 433 -44.80 70.49 -26.71
C ASN A 433 -43.90 71.47 -27.46
N THR A 434 -42.88 71.02 -28.20
CA THR A 434 -41.90 71.86 -28.90
C THR A 434 -42.30 72.15 -30.36
N LEU A 435 -43.18 71.34 -30.94
CA LEU A 435 -43.69 71.57 -32.30
C LEU A 435 -44.54 72.87 -32.47
N SER A 436 -44.77 73.59 -31.41
CA SER A 436 -45.48 74.88 -31.48
C SER A 436 -44.55 76.11 -31.62
N SER A 437 -43.22 75.96 -31.72
CA SER A 437 -42.35 77.16 -31.61
C SER A 437 -41.04 77.13 -32.43
N THR A 438 -40.85 76.41 -33.54
CA THR A 438 -39.65 76.69 -34.36
C THR A 438 -39.88 76.37 -35.87
N MET A 439 -40.16 77.43 -36.62
CA MET A 439 -39.94 77.49 -38.07
C MET A 439 -38.48 77.94 -38.28
N THR A 440 -37.66 77.06 -38.93
CA THR A 440 -36.38 77.44 -39.54
C THR A 440 -36.18 76.71 -40.85
N GLN A 441 -35.87 77.47 -41.85
CA GLN A 441 -35.63 77.24 -43.26
C GLN A 441 -35.01 75.91 -43.65
N HIS A 442 -35.76 75.10 -44.37
CA HIS A 442 -35.25 74.09 -45.32
C HIS A 442 -35.98 74.26 -46.66
N THR A 443 -35.36 73.78 -47.75
CA THR A 443 -35.94 73.87 -49.10
C THR A 443 -37.37 73.29 -49.14
N GLU A 444 -38.27 73.97 -49.82
CA GLU A 444 -39.75 73.70 -49.81
C GLU A 444 -40.10 72.23 -50.14
N GLU A 445 -39.30 71.55 -50.92
CA GLU A 445 -39.54 70.17 -51.32
C GLU A 445 -39.15 69.13 -50.22
N GLU A 446 -38.03 69.33 -49.47
CA GLU A 446 -37.61 68.48 -48.29
C GLU A 446 -38.59 68.67 -47.14
N ASP A 447 -39.13 69.85 -46.97
CA ASP A 447 -40.09 70.15 -45.89
C ASP A 447 -41.43 69.48 -46.14
N MET A 448 -41.80 69.37 -47.44
CA MET A 448 -43.05 68.72 -47.91
C MET A 448 -42.95 67.20 -47.72
N ASP A 449 -41.85 66.56 -48.09
CA ASP A 449 -41.63 65.12 -47.91
C ASP A 449 -41.52 64.74 -46.40
N LYS A 450 -40.94 65.59 -45.59
CA LYS A 450 -40.92 65.43 -44.17
C LYS A 450 -42.29 65.53 -43.50
N ARG A 451 -43.11 66.52 -43.92
CA ARG A 451 -44.48 66.65 -43.41
C ARG A 451 -45.33 65.43 -43.83
N LEU A 452 -45.22 65.00 -45.08
CA LEU A 452 -45.89 63.82 -45.56
C LEU A 452 -45.49 62.55 -44.80
N PHE A 453 -44.21 62.39 -44.57
CA PHE A 453 -43.72 61.24 -43.78
C PHE A 453 -44.25 61.30 -42.33
N GLU A 454 -44.21 62.43 -41.65
CA GLU A 454 -44.73 62.59 -40.28
C GLU A 454 -46.25 62.36 -40.22
N GLU A 455 -46.98 62.78 -41.20
CA GLU A 455 -48.42 62.51 -41.29
C GLU A 455 -48.71 61.00 -41.45
N ILE A 456 -47.97 60.30 -42.32
CA ILE A 456 -48.05 58.86 -42.47
C ILE A 456 -47.68 58.17 -41.18
N ARG A 457 -46.58 58.62 -40.54
CA ARG A 457 -46.09 58.07 -39.28
C ARG A 457 -47.11 58.27 -38.16
N SER A 458 -47.66 59.49 -38.03
CA SER A 458 -48.67 59.81 -37.02
C SER A 458 -49.92 58.92 -37.18
N LYS A 459 -50.30 58.67 -38.37
CA LYS A 459 -51.43 57.78 -38.66
C LYS A 459 -51.15 56.34 -38.36
N ILE A 460 -49.98 55.82 -38.76
CA ILE A 460 -49.55 54.44 -38.42
C ILE A 460 -49.51 54.20 -36.90
N ILE A 461 -48.94 55.15 -36.14
CA ILE A 461 -48.79 55.06 -34.69
C ILE A 461 -50.12 55.36 -34.00
N GLY A 462 -50.81 56.44 -34.34
CA GLY A 462 -52.03 56.90 -33.68
C GLY A 462 -53.18 55.92 -33.79
N GLU A 463 -53.39 55.39 -34.96
CA GLU A 463 -54.43 54.40 -35.22
C GLU A 463 -53.99 52.96 -35.04
N LYS A 464 -52.69 52.77 -34.63
CA LYS A 464 -52.07 51.47 -34.41
C LYS A 464 -52.18 50.50 -35.60
N PHE A 465 -52.13 51.04 -36.82
CA PHE A 465 -52.25 50.23 -38.03
C PHE A 465 -51.24 49.10 -38.14
N PHE A 466 -50.10 49.22 -37.47
CA PHE A 466 -49.12 48.15 -37.38
C PHE A 466 -49.65 46.88 -36.64
N LEU A 467 -50.78 46.96 -35.96
CA LEU A 467 -51.47 45.83 -35.34
C LEU A 467 -52.52 45.16 -36.27
N ASP A 468 -52.79 45.74 -37.41
CA ASP A 468 -53.69 45.15 -38.35
C ASP A 468 -52.93 44.25 -39.35
N ASN A 469 -53.34 42.98 -39.47
CA ASN A 469 -52.72 42.02 -40.37
C ASN A 469 -53.10 42.27 -41.84
N THR A 470 -54.20 42.99 -42.08
CA THR A 470 -54.67 43.35 -43.41
C THR A 470 -54.03 44.63 -43.90
N PHE A 471 -53.40 45.38 -42.98
CA PHE A 471 -52.76 46.65 -43.32
C PHE A 471 -51.50 46.44 -44.15
N SER A 472 -51.52 47.05 -45.31
CA SER A 472 -50.50 46.87 -46.35
C SER A 472 -49.91 48.19 -46.80
N ARG A 473 -48.70 48.16 -47.34
CA ARG A 473 -48.08 49.26 -48.07
C ARG A 473 -49.06 49.91 -49.09
N LYS A 474 -49.84 49.04 -49.76
CA LYS A 474 -50.77 49.46 -50.84
C LYS A 474 -51.91 50.34 -50.27
N THR A 475 -52.37 50.06 -49.06
CA THR A 475 -53.40 50.85 -48.34
C THR A 475 -52.96 52.29 -48.15
N LEU A 476 -51.78 52.52 -47.57
CA LEU A 476 -51.20 53.84 -47.33
C LEU A 476 -50.89 54.58 -48.64
N MET A 477 -50.37 53.90 -49.67
CA MET A 477 -50.09 54.50 -50.97
C MET A 477 -51.35 55.01 -51.65
N ASN A 478 -52.44 54.29 -51.55
CA ASN A 478 -53.70 54.70 -52.09
C ASN A 478 -54.32 55.87 -51.32
N GLU A 479 -54.26 55.86 -50.00
CA GLU A 479 -54.84 56.87 -49.13
C GLU A 479 -54.14 58.23 -49.27
N PHE A 480 -52.79 58.20 -49.31
CA PHE A 480 -51.99 59.40 -49.46
C PHE A 480 -51.63 59.75 -50.90
N ASN A 481 -52.19 58.99 -51.87
CA ASN A 481 -51.97 59.15 -53.32
C ASN A 481 -50.46 59.24 -53.68
N ILE A 482 -49.63 58.35 -53.11
CA ILE A 482 -48.19 58.34 -53.28
C ILE A 482 -47.74 57.24 -54.23
N PRO A 483 -46.87 57.55 -55.19
CA PRO A 483 -46.28 56.53 -56.07
C PRO A 483 -45.36 55.57 -55.28
N ALA A 484 -45.28 54.31 -55.73
CA ALA A 484 -44.57 53.26 -55.02
C ALA A 484 -43.05 53.50 -54.77
N ASN A 485 -42.43 54.17 -55.76
CA ASN A 485 -41.00 54.55 -55.65
C ASN A 485 -40.82 55.69 -54.62
N LYS A 486 -41.68 56.70 -54.62
CA LYS A 486 -41.64 57.82 -53.64
C LYS A 486 -41.94 57.29 -52.24
N PHE A 487 -42.91 56.41 -52.03
CA PHE A 487 -43.24 55.81 -50.77
C PHE A 487 -42.02 54.99 -50.16
N ALA A 488 -41.34 54.21 -51.01
CA ALA A 488 -40.15 53.50 -50.54
C ALA A 488 -38.97 54.42 -50.21
N GLY A 489 -38.84 55.53 -50.97
CA GLY A 489 -37.86 56.61 -50.73
C GLY A 489 -38.06 57.29 -49.38
N LEU A 490 -39.28 57.67 -49.03
CA LEU A 490 -39.66 58.33 -47.79
C LEU A 490 -39.23 57.48 -46.56
N PHE A 491 -39.55 56.17 -46.52
CA PHE A 491 -39.18 55.33 -45.39
C PHE A 491 -37.67 55.14 -45.28
N ARG A 492 -36.94 54.96 -46.38
CA ARG A 492 -35.49 54.85 -46.38
C ARG A 492 -34.83 56.14 -45.93
N GLN A 493 -35.31 57.28 -46.41
CA GLN A 493 -34.75 58.62 -46.09
C GLN A 493 -34.94 58.97 -44.63
N PHE A 494 -36.13 58.80 -44.07
CA PHE A 494 -36.44 59.28 -42.70
C PHE A 494 -36.25 58.20 -41.63
N THR A 495 -36.15 56.91 -41.95
CA THR A 495 -35.98 55.83 -40.97
C THR A 495 -34.76 54.98 -41.21
N GLY A 496 -34.12 55.07 -42.39
CA GLY A 496 -33.05 54.16 -42.79
C GLY A 496 -33.53 52.72 -43.11
N LYS A 497 -34.83 52.46 -43.10
CA LYS A 497 -35.44 51.15 -43.16
C LYS A 497 -36.46 51.04 -44.29
N THR A 498 -36.74 49.81 -44.70
CA THR A 498 -37.90 49.53 -45.55
C THR A 498 -39.19 49.65 -44.71
N PHE A 499 -40.31 49.86 -45.36
CA PHE A 499 -41.65 49.91 -44.72
C PHE A 499 -41.92 48.66 -43.87
N SER A 500 -41.58 47.46 -44.37
CA SER A 500 -41.78 46.20 -43.64
C SER A 500 -40.90 46.10 -42.40
N GLU A 501 -39.66 46.55 -42.49
CA GLU A 501 -38.77 46.61 -41.32
C GLU A 501 -39.27 47.59 -40.27
N TYR A 502 -39.73 48.75 -40.70
CA TYR A 502 -40.28 49.78 -39.80
C TYR A 502 -41.53 49.27 -39.05
N ILE A 503 -42.48 48.67 -39.76
CA ILE A 503 -43.70 48.09 -39.16
C ILE A 503 -43.33 46.92 -38.21
N ASN A 504 -42.37 46.07 -38.58
CA ASN A 504 -41.93 44.98 -37.70
C ASN A 504 -41.24 45.52 -36.43
N ASP A 505 -40.47 46.59 -36.54
CA ASP A 505 -39.85 47.21 -35.39
C ASP A 505 -40.90 47.77 -34.41
N LEU A 506 -41.94 48.47 -34.92
CA LEU A 506 -43.07 48.95 -34.12
C LEU A 506 -43.79 47.79 -33.40
N ARG A 507 -44.03 46.70 -34.14
CA ARG A 507 -44.65 45.47 -33.58
C ARG A 507 -43.81 44.89 -32.45
N ILE A 508 -42.48 44.80 -32.63
CA ILE A 508 -41.56 44.24 -31.63
C ILE A 508 -41.46 45.16 -30.40
N GLU A 509 -41.43 46.49 -30.58
CA GLU A 509 -41.47 47.45 -29.48
C GLU A 509 -42.76 47.29 -28.70
N TYR A 510 -43.91 47.23 -29.35
CA TYR A 510 -45.22 47.05 -28.72
C TYR A 510 -45.30 45.71 -27.93
N VAL A 511 -44.75 44.63 -28.49
CA VAL A 511 -44.62 43.36 -27.77
C VAL A 511 -43.79 43.51 -26.51
N ALA A 512 -42.68 44.23 -26.56
CA ALA A 512 -41.83 44.44 -25.39
C ALA A 512 -42.56 45.29 -24.31
N GLU A 513 -43.29 46.30 -24.70
CA GLU A 513 -44.18 47.07 -23.83
C GLU A 513 -45.21 46.17 -23.14
N LEU A 514 -45.94 45.37 -23.88
CA LEU A 514 -46.95 44.45 -23.36
C LEU A 514 -46.34 43.42 -22.38
N LEU A 515 -45.14 42.88 -22.69
CA LEU A 515 -44.42 41.99 -21.78
C LEU A 515 -43.99 42.65 -20.46
N LEU A 516 -43.72 43.97 -20.50
CA LEU A 516 -43.37 44.75 -19.30
C LEU A 516 -44.58 45.08 -18.42
N THR A 517 -45.81 45.11 -18.98
CA THR A 517 -47.04 45.37 -18.21
C THR A 517 -47.37 44.30 -17.19
N GLY A 518 -46.81 43.07 -17.38
CA GLY A 518 -47.11 41.92 -16.53
C GLY A 518 -48.52 41.33 -16.74
N LYS A 519 -49.29 41.83 -17.73
CA LYS A 519 -50.65 41.38 -18.03
C LYS A 519 -50.72 39.93 -18.54
N TYR A 520 -49.68 39.50 -19.25
CA TYR A 520 -49.67 38.21 -19.94
C TYR A 520 -48.90 37.16 -19.12
N LYS A 521 -49.45 35.93 -19.06
CA LYS A 521 -48.84 34.80 -18.36
C LYS A 521 -47.81 34.08 -19.23
N ASN A 522 -48.02 34.03 -20.53
CA ASN A 522 -47.15 33.39 -21.50
C ASN A 522 -47.18 34.19 -22.84
N VAL A 523 -46.23 33.88 -23.71
CA VAL A 523 -46.09 34.54 -25.03
C VAL A 523 -47.19 34.14 -26.01
N GLU A 524 -47.78 32.94 -25.88
CA GLU A 524 -48.86 32.45 -26.73
C GLU A 524 -50.15 33.25 -26.53
N GLU A 525 -50.42 33.67 -25.27
CA GLU A 525 -51.56 34.55 -24.94
C GLU A 525 -51.38 35.94 -25.56
N LEU A 526 -50.16 36.48 -25.52
CA LEU A 526 -49.82 37.77 -26.12
C LEU A 526 -49.88 37.78 -27.64
N LEU A 527 -49.56 36.64 -28.30
CA LEU A 527 -49.65 36.51 -29.75
C LEU A 527 -51.04 36.79 -30.31
N LYS A 528 -52.09 36.59 -29.52
CA LYS A 528 -53.47 36.87 -29.94
C LYS A 528 -53.75 38.37 -30.08
N ASP A 529 -53.05 39.18 -29.28
CA ASP A 529 -53.17 40.63 -29.22
C ASP A 529 -52.14 41.36 -30.12
N CYS A 530 -51.26 40.60 -30.76
CA CYS A 530 -50.17 41.12 -31.59
C CYS A 530 -50.30 40.56 -33.01
N SER A 531 -50.26 41.37 -34.00
CA SER A 531 -50.46 41.01 -35.42
C SER A 531 -49.24 40.37 -36.07
N PHE A 532 -48.64 39.36 -35.42
CA PHE A 532 -47.59 38.53 -36.03
C PHE A 532 -48.19 37.33 -36.79
N ILE A 533 -47.73 37.13 -38.01
CA ILE A 533 -48.19 36.03 -38.88
C ILE A 533 -47.81 34.67 -38.31
N SER A 534 -46.69 34.61 -37.57
CA SER A 534 -46.25 33.37 -36.92
C SER A 534 -45.42 33.63 -35.68
N SER A 535 -45.50 32.73 -34.69
CA SER A 535 -44.66 32.74 -33.48
C SER A 535 -43.16 32.73 -33.82
N THR A 536 -42.77 31.98 -34.84
CA THR A 536 -41.39 31.89 -35.32
C THR A 536 -40.83 33.27 -35.71
N SER A 537 -41.64 34.08 -36.42
CA SER A 537 -41.24 35.43 -36.84
C SER A 537 -41.07 36.36 -35.63
N LEU A 538 -41.99 36.31 -34.68
CA LEU A 538 -41.85 37.04 -33.41
C LEU A 538 -40.58 36.68 -32.69
N TYR A 539 -40.36 35.38 -32.42
CA TYR A 539 -39.18 34.91 -31.68
C TYR A 539 -37.88 35.35 -32.36
N ARG A 540 -37.77 35.20 -33.68
CA ARG A 540 -36.58 35.59 -34.45
C ARG A 540 -36.31 37.09 -34.40
N LEU A 541 -37.32 37.93 -34.65
CA LEU A 541 -37.18 39.38 -34.70
C LEU A 541 -36.95 39.97 -33.31
N PHE A 542 -37.65 39.47 -32.29
CA PHE A 542 -37.52 39.90 -30.90
C PHE A 542 -36.14 39.56 -30.37
N THR A 543 -35.65 38.35 -30.61
CA THR A 543 -34.29 37.92 -30.18
C THR A 543 -33.22 38.77 -30.87
N LYS A 544 -33.41 39.10 -32.16
CA LYS A 544 -32.48 39.98 -32.90
C LYS A 544 -32.43 41.37 -32.28
N ARG A 545 -33.57 41.91 -31.82
CA ARG A 545 -33.66 43.27 -31.26
C ARG A 545 -33.18 43.38 -29.82
N TYR A 546 -33.54 42.41 -28.96
CA TYR A 546 -33.33 42.47 -27.51
C TYR A 546 -32.33 41.43 -26.98
N GLY A 547 -31.71 40.62 -27.83
CA GLY A 547 -30.68 39.63 -27.46
C GLY A 547 -31.21 38.43 -26.65
N MET A 548 -32.52 38.35 -26.42
CA MET A 548 -33.16 37.22 -25.73
C MET A 548 -34.56 36.93 -26.30
N THR A 549 -35.01 35.68 -26.05
CA THR A 549 -36.34 35.28 -26.52
C THR A 549 -37.46 36.01 -25.75
N PRO A 550 -38.66 36.22 -26.38
CA PRO A 550 -39.82 36.83 -25.71
C PRO A 550 -40.18 36.15 -24.41
N GLN A 551 -40.06 34.79 -24.34
CA GLN A 551 -40.32 34.00 -23.15
C GLN A 551 -39.33 34.32 -22.01
N LYS A 552 -38.04 34.42 -22.33
CA LYS A 552 -37.01 34.80 -21.35
C LYS A 552 -37.19 36.26 -20.91
N PHE A 553 -37.59 37.14 -21.82
CA PHE A 553 -37.86 38.53 -21.51
C PHE A 553 -39.02 38.64 -20.50
N LEU A 554 -40.14 37.98 -20.76
CA LEU A 554 -41.30 37.92 -19.84
C LEU A 554 -40.92 37.38 -18.46
N GLN A 555 -40.11 36.28 -18.40
CA GLN A 555 -39.64 35.73 -17.12
C GLN A 555 -38.81 36.72 -16.32
N ASN A 556 -37.90 37.45 -16.98
CA ASN A 556 -37.04 38.44 -16.31
C ASN A 556 -37.80 39.76 -16.02
N ALA A 557 -38.77 40.16 -16.84
CA ALA A 557 -39.60 41.33 -16.57
C ALA A 557 -40.36 41.27 -15.24
N ARG A 558 -40.71 40.05 -14.79
CA ARG A 558 -41.32 39.82 -13.46
C ARG A 558 -40.45 40.21 -12.29
N PHE A 559 -39.14 40.31 -12.46
CA PHE A 559 -38.16 40.73 -11.43
C PHE A 559 -37.80 42.22 -11.53
N VAL A 560 -38.30 42.93 -12.53
CA VAL A 560 -38.08 44.35 -12.76
C VAL A 560 -39.32 45.09 -12.28
N LYS A 561 -39.31 45.51 -10.99
CA LYS A 561 -40.36 46.31 -10.38
C LYS A 561 -40.35 47.75 -10.88
#